data_5dc15218c9a5e342436cb2b8777a381e
#
_entry.id   5dc15218c9a5e342436cb2b8777a381e
#
_cell.length_a   1.000
_cell.length_b   1.000
_cell.length_c   1.000
_cell.angle_alpha   90.00
_cell.angle_beta   90.00
_cell.angle_gamma   90.00
#
_symmetry.space_group_name_H-M   'P 1'
#
loop_
_entity.id
_entity.type
_entity.pdbx_description
1 polymer ?
#
loop_
_entity_poly.entity_id
_entity_poly.type
_entity_poly.pdbx_seq_one_letter_code
_entity_poly.pdbx_strand_id
1 'polypeptide(L)'
;ASIAAGSRQTVDLPVSVLSDHTPITLSAQVIHGKRPGKTVFVTAGVHGDEVIGVEIVRRLLGQPALNSLRGTLIVVPIVNTYGFLIHSRYLPYRRDLNRCFPGSASGSLAARLAHLLMDQIVSRCDFGIDLHSAAANRTNLPQVRISPKNPETLRLARVFGAPVILTSKLRDGSLRLAA
;
A
#
# COMPACT_ATOMS: atom_id res chain seq x y z
N ALA A 1 6.35 17.25 -2.39
CA ALA A 1 7.53 17.35 -1.51
C ALA A 1 8.73 16.71 -2.21
N SER A 2 9.92 17.27 -2.05
CA SER A 2 11.20 16.69 -2.50
C SER A 2 11.93 16.16 -1.26
N ILE A 3 12.40 14.91 -1.33
CA ILE A 3 13.12 14.26 -0.24
C ILE A 3 14.56 14.04 -0.67
N ALA A 4 15.51 14.54 0.10
CA ALA A 4 16.92 14.48 -0.24
C ALA A 4 17.45 13.04 -0.26
N ALA A 5 18.39 12.74 -1.16
CA ALA A 5 19.06 11.45 -1.21
C ALA A 5 19.78 11.14 0.12
N GLY A 6 19.70 9.91 0.59
CA GLY A 6 20.25 9.47 1.86
C GLY A 6 19.42 9.88 3.07
N SER A 7 18.17 10.33 2.89
CA SER A 7 17.29 10.74 3.98
C SER A 7 16.04 9.86 4.10
N ARG A 8 15.39 9.97 5.26
CA ARG A 8 14.10 9.33 5.56
C ARG A 8 13.15 10.38 6.11
N GLN A 9 11.92 10.40 5.62
CA GLN A 9 10.91 11.37 6.03
C GLN A 9 9.51 10.75 6.03
N THR A 10 8.67 11.17 6.98
CA THR A 10 7.23 10.94 6.92
C THR A 10 6.58 12.06 6.11
N VAL A 11 5.70 11.68 5.21
CA VAL A 11 4.87 12.60 4.41
C VAL A 11 3.42 12.31 4.72
N ASP A 12 2.71 13.30 5.24
CA ASP A 12 1.28 13.21 5.55
C ASP A 12 0.47 13.87 4.43
N LEU A 13 -0.29 13.05 3.72
CA LEU A 13 -1.18 13.49 2.65
C LEU A 13 -2.60 13.66 3.20
N PRO A 14 -3.21 14.86 3.10
CA PRO A 14 -4.52 15.11 3.67
C PRO A 14 -5.61 14.33 2.90
N VAL A 15 -6.45 13.60 3.63
CA VAL A 15 -7.58 12.82 3.09
C VAL A 15 -8.90 13.50 3.40
N SER A 16 -9.12 13.88 4.66
CA SER A 16 -10.39 14.42 5.15
C SER A 16 -10.20 15.04 6.54
N VAL A 17 -11.28 15.55 7.08
CA VAL A 17 -11.37 16.04 8.46
C VAL A 17 -12.59 15.40 9.10
N LEU A 18 -12.46 14.91 10.33
CA LEU A 18 -13.58 14.40 11.12
C LEU A 18 -14.48 15.54 11.62
N SER A 19 -15.65 15.20 12.13
CA SER A 19 -16.62 16.20 12.63
C SER A 19 -16.12 17.02 13.82
N ASP A 20 -15.13 16.50 14.55
CA ASP A 20 -14.43 17.19 15.65
C ASP A 20 -13.20 18.00 15.17
N HIS A 21 -13.07 18.22 13.87
CA HIS A 21 -11.94 18.86 13.20
C HIS A 21 -10.60 18.10 13.26
N THR A 22 -10.59 16.84 13.69
CA THR A 22 -9.36 16.01 13.64
C THR A 22 -9.02 15.68 12.18
N PRO A 23 -7.80 16.03 11.71
CA PRO A 23 -7.39 15.69 10.36
C PRO A 23 -7.14 14.19 10.20
N ILE A 24 -7.59 13.63 9.09
CA ILE A 24 -7.26 12.27 8.66
C ILE A 24 -6.27 12.37 7.50
N THR A 25 -5.13 11.72 7.65
CA THR A 25 -4.06 11.71 6.66
C THR A 25 -3.76 10.29 6.16
N LEU A 26 -3.28 10.21 4.93
CA LEU A 26 -2.57 9.04 4.40
C LEU A 26 -1.07 9.28 4.63
N SER A 27 -0.51 8.63 5.65
CA SER A 27 0.87 8.82 6.04
C SER A 27 1.78 7.85 5.29
N ALA A 28 2.79 8.38 4.60
CA ALA A 28 3.80 7.61 3.88
C ALA A 28 5.19 7.82 4.52
N GLN A 29 5.91 6.72 4.77
CA GLN A 29 7.31 6.74 5.12
C GLN A 29 8.12 6.64 3.83
N VAL A 30 8.94 7.64 3.54
CA VAL A 30 9.80 7.65 2.35
C VAL A 30 11.25 7.47 2.78
N ILE A 31 11.90 6.44 2.27
CA ILE A 31 13.32 6.16 2.46
C ILE A 31 13.99 6.36 1.10
N HIS A 32 14.76 7.44 0.95
CA HIS A 32 15.50 7.74 -0.26
C HIS A 32 16.96 7.35 -0.09
N GLY A 33 17.39 6.30 -0.79
CA GLY A 33 18.79 5.85 -0.74
C GLY A 33 19.77 6.85 -1.33
N LYS A 34 21.04 6.76 -0.93
CA LYS A 34 22.11 7.63 -1.47
C LYS A 34 22.45 7.35 -2.92
N ARG A 35 22.18 6.14 -3.40
CA ARG A 35 22.51 5.69 -4.75
C ARG A 35 21.25 5.58 -5.60
N PRO A 36 21.30 5.95 -6.89
CA PRO A 36 20.14 5.83 -7.78
C PRO A 36 19.67 4.36 -7.91
N GLY A 37 18.38 4.18 -8.14
CA GLY A 37 17.73 2.89 -8.30
C GLY A 37 16.24 3.05 -8.53
N LYS A 38 15.53 1.93 -8.49
CA LYS A 38 14.08 1.87 -8.67
C LYS A 38 13.34 2.50 -7.50
N THR A 39 12.15 3.02 -7.78
CA THR A 39 11.20 3.45 -6.76
C THR A 39 10.15 2.36 -6.55
N VAL A 40 9.98 1.95 -5.31
CA VAL A 40 9.08 0.86 -4.92
C VAL A 40 8.10 1.36 -3.87
N PHE A 41 6.82 1.02 -4.00
CA PHE A 41 5.90 1.22 -2.88
C PHE A 41 5.59 -0.10 -2.15
N VAL A 42 5.30 0.02 -0.86
CA VAL A 42 4.72 -1.05 -0.03
C VAL A 42 3.52 -0.48 0.69
N THR A 43 2.36 -1.09 0.49
CA THR A 43 1.12 -0.72 1.18
C THR A 43 0.64 -1.84 2.08
N ALA A 44 -0.03 -1.47 3.18
CA ALA A 44 -0.77 -2.38 4.04
C ALA A 44 -2.05 -1.70 4.53
N GLY A 45 -2.95 -2.49 5.13
CA GLY A 45 -4.17 -1.95 5.70
C GLY A 45 -5.10 -1.30 4.68
N VAL A 46 -5.15 -1.77 3.44
CA VAL A 46 -6.21 -1.44 2.47
C VAL A 46 -7.56 -1.91 3.00
N HIS A 47 -7.56 -3.05 3.70
CA HIS A 47 -8.65 -3.48 4.57
C HIS A 47 -8.23 -3.29 6.02
N GLY A 48 -9.04 -2.60 6.81
CA GLY A 48 -8.65 -2.19 8.16
C GLY A 48 -8.54 -3.32 9.19
N ASP A 49 -9.14 -4.47 8.94
CA ASP A 49 -9.05 -5.68 9.77
C ASP A 49 -7.81 -6.54 9.45
N GLU A 50 -7.08 -6.25 8.39
CA GLU A 50 -5.91 -7.02 7.95
C GLU A 50 -4.62 -6.46 8.58
N VAL A 51 -4.48 -6.61 9.91
CA VAL A 51 -3.42 -5.98 10.72
C VAL A 51 -2.02 -6.60 10.55
N ILE A 52 -1.92 -7.84 10.05
CA ILE A 52 -0.63 -8.54 9.89
C ILE A 52 0.29 -7.77 8.95
N GLY A 53 -0.25 -7.22 7.85
CA GLY A 53 0.51 -6.40 6.90
C GLY A 53 1.11 -5.15 7.56
N VAL A 54 0.38 -4.53 8.49
CA VAL A 54 0.85 -3.36 9.25
C VAL A 54 2.05 -3.72 10.13
N GLU A 55 2.01 -4.87 10.81
CA GLU A 55 3.14 -5.35 11.62
C GLU A 55 4.35 -5.74 10.76
N ILE A 56 4.13 -6.34 9.59
CA ILE A 56 5.21 -6.61 8.62
C ILE A 56 5.90 -5.30 8.23
N VAL A 57 5.13 -4.27 7.90
CA VAL A 57 5.64 -2.94 7.56
C VAL A 57 6.42 -2.33 8.72
N ARG A 58 5.90 -2.41 9.95
CA ARG A 58 6.59 -1.90 11.14
C ARG A 58 7.98 -2.55 11.30
N ARG A 59 8.07 -3.87 11.11
CA ARG A 59 9.35 -4.60 11.16
C ARG A 59 10.26 -4.26 9.98
N LEU A 60 9.71 -4.14 8.78
CA LEU A 60 10.47 -3.72 7.60
C LEU A 60 11.15 -2.38 7.83
N LEU A 61 10.40 -1.38 8.34
CA LEU A 61 10.92 -0.04 8.60
C LEU A 61 12.05 0.02 9.64
N GLY A 62 12.17 -1.00 10.49
CA GLY A 62 13.26 -1.17 11.46
C GLY A 62 14.47 -1.92 10.91
N GLN A 63 14.48 -2.40 9.66
CA GLN A 63 15.58 -3.22 9.14
C GLN A 63 16.82 -2.37 8.84
N PRO A 64 18.00 -2.76 9.37
CA PRO A 64 19.27 -2.06 9.09
C PRO A 64 19.63 -2.03 7.60
N ALA A 65 19.19 -3.01 6.82
CA ALA A 65 19.41 -3.09 5.37
C ALA A 65 18.88 -1.84 4.62
N LEU A 66 17.89 -1.15 5.15
CA LEU A 66 17.36 0.10 4.57
C LEU A 66 18.39 1.24 4.57
N ASN A 67 19.40 1.20 5.43
CA ASN A 67 20.47 2.20 5.45
C ASN A 67 21.36 2.13 4.19
N SER A 68 21.39 0.99 3.50
CA SER A 68 22.15 0.78 2.26
C SER A 68 21.26 0.70 1.01
N LEU A 69 20.01 1.13 1.13
CA LEU A 69 19.04 1.11 0.03
C LEU A 69 19.58 1.83 -1.21
N ARG A 70 19.31 1.27 -2.39
CA ARG A 70 19.46 1.93 -3.69
C ARG A 70 18.07 2.26 -4.23
N GLY A 71 17.90 3.50 -4.71
CA GLY A 71 16.58 3.97 -5.14
C GLY A 71 15.73 4.44 -3.97
N THR A 72 14.42 4.34 -4.10
CA THR A 72 13.46 4.89 -3.12
C THR A 72 12.45 3.82 -2.70
N LEU A 73 12.19 3.73 -1.41
CA LEU A 73 11.11 2.94 -0.84
C LEU A 73 10.07 3.88 -0.24
N ILE A 74 8.83 3.77 -0.72
CA ILE A 74 7.67 4.50 -0.20
C ILE A 74 6.76 3.50 0.51
N VAL A 75 6.55 3.67 1.80
CA VAL A 75 5.79 2.73 2.61
C VAL A 75 4.57 3.41 3.19
N VAL A 76 3.38 2.85 2.93
CA VAL A 76 2.12 3.28 3.53
C VAL A 76 1.62 2.19 4.47
N PRO A 77 1.86 2.34 5.78
CA PRO A 77 1.52 1.30 6.76
C PRO A 77 0.03 1.00 6.84
N ILE A 78 -0.80 2.03 6.72
CA ILE A 78 -2.26 1.94 6.85
C ILE A 78 -2.88 2.82 5.78
N VAL A 79 -3.46 2.19 4.75
CA VAL A 79 -4.16 2.92 3.68
C VAL A 79 -5.56 3.33 4.13
N ASN A 80 -6.29 2.40 4.77
CA ASN A 80 -7.65 2.62 5.26
C ASN A 80 -7.65 2.93 6.76
N THR A 81 -7.29 4.15 7.13
CA THR A 81 -7.25 4.60 8.53
C THR A 81 -8.60 4.43 9.23
N TYR A 82 -9.71 4.74 8.56
CA TYR A 82 -11.05 4.59 9.15
C TYR A 82 -11.38 3.14 9.50
N GLY A 83 -11.14 2.23 8.57
CA GLY A 83 -11.38 0.81 8.79
C GLY A 83 -10.44 0.24 9.86
N PHE A 84 -9.18 0.69 9.88
CA PHE A 84 -8.19 0.25 10.84
C PHE A 84 -8.58 0.59 12.29
N LEU A 85 -9.07 1.80 12.52
CA LEU A 85 -9.48 2.25 13.87
C LEU A 85 -10.61 1.41 14.47
N ILE A 86 -11.47 0.83 13.65
CA ILE A 86 -12.62 0.04 14.09
C ILE A 86 -12.51 -1.44 13.72
N HIS A 87 -11.32 -1.89 13.31
CA HIS A 87 -11.04 -3.26 12.85
C HIS A 87 -12.04 -3.77 11.80
N SER A 88 -12.43 -2.89 10.88
CA SER A 88 -13.35 -3.21 9.80
C SER A 88 -12.62 -3.31 8.47
N ARG A 89 -13.00 -4.29 7.67
CA ARG A 89 -12.56 -4.38 6.27
C ARG A 89 -12.85 -3.10 5.48
N TYR A 90 -13.96 -2.45 5.78
CA TYR A 90 -14.57 -1.41 4.97
C TYR A 90 -14.23 -0.01 5.46
N LEU A 91 -14.29 0.95 4.54
CA LEU A 91 -14.46 2.37 4.82
C LEU A 91 -15.89 2.63 5.35
N PRO A 92 -16.18 3.83 5.89
CA PRO A 92 -17.55 4.26 6.18
C PRO A 92 -18.51 3.95 5.04
N TYR A 93 -19.78 3.69 5.37
CA TYR A 93 -20.83 3.27 4.43
C TYR A 93 -20.56 1.93 3.71
N ARG A 94 -19.78 1.03 4.35
CA ARG A 94 -19.46 -0.33 3.87
C ARG A 94 -18.79 -0.35 2.49
N ARG A 95 -18.01 0.66 2.15
CA ARG A 95 -17.26 0.70 0.89
C ARG A 95 -15.97 -0.09 0.99
N ASP A 96 -15.79 -1.08 0.12
CA ASP A 96 -14.53 -1.81 -0.04
C ASP A 96 -13.57 -0.94 -0.87
N LEU A 97 -12.52 -0.42 -0.23
CA LEU A 97 -11.53 0.42 -0.91
C LEU A 97 -10.88 -0.32 -2.09
N ASN A 98 -10.67 -1.64 -1.96
CA ASN A 98 -10.08 -2.47 -3.01
C ASN A 98 -11.10 -2.83 -4.13
N ARG A 99 -12.13 -1.98 -4.30
CA ARG A 99 -13.08 -1.94 -5.41
C ARG A 99 -13.28 -0.52 -5.94
N CYS A 100 -12.44 0.40 -5.48
CA CYS A 100 -12.59 1.82 -5.82
C CYS A 100 -11.43 2.38 -6.65
N PHE A 101 -10.40 1.58 -6.91
CA PHE A 101 -9.26 2.02 -7.72
C PHE A 101 -9.59 2.05 -9.22
N PRO A 102 -9.04 3.02 -9.99
CA PRO A 102 -8.05 4.04 -9.61
C PRO A 102 -8.61 5.22 -8.81
N GLY A 103 -9.92 5.31 -8.61
CA GLY A 103 -10.55 6.38 -7.88
C GLY A 103 -10.83 7.64 -8.72
N SER A 104 -11.17 8.72 -8.03
CA SER A 104 -11.46 10.03 -8.64
C SER A 104 -11.13 11.13 -7.64
N ALA A 105 -10.63 12.26 -8.12
CA ALA A 105 -10.35 13.45 -7.29
C ALA A 105 -11.63 14.03 -6.64
N SER A 106 -12.79 13.79 -7.25
CA SER A 106 -14.12 14.15 -6.74
C SER A 106 -14.93 12.88 -6.45
N GLY A 107 -15.94 12.98 -5.60
CA GLY A 107 -16.85 11.88 -5.31
C GLY A 107 -16.72 11.36 -3.87
N SER A 108 -17.00 10.07 -3.67
CA SER A 108 -17.02 9.46 -2.33
C SER A 108 -15.64 9.49 -1.67
N LEU A 109 -15.60 9.38 -0.34
CA LEU A 109 -14.35 9.25 0.43
C LEU A 109 -13.46 8.13 -0.11
N ALA A 110 -14.06 6.97 -0.45
CA ALA A 110 -13.34 5.83 -1.00
C ALA A 110 -12.70 6.15 -2.37
N ALA A 111 -13.42 6.83 -3.26
CA ALA A 111 -12.90 7.23 -4.56
C ALA A 111 -11.75 8.24 -4.43
N ARG A 112 -11.88 9.22 -3.53
CA ARG A 112 -10.82 10.23 -3.29
C ARG A 112 -9.57 9.61 -2.64
N LEU A 113 -9.75 8.70 -1.68
CA LEU A 113 -8.61 8.02 -1.05
C LEU A 113 -7.88 7.12 -2.05
N ALA A 114 -8.63 6.37 -2.89
CA ALA A 114 -8.04 5.57 -3.95
C ALA A 114 -7.26 6.44 -4.94
N HIS A 115 -7.85 7.55 -5.38
CA HIS A 115 -7.19 8.51 -6.27
C HIS A 115 -5.93 9.12 -5.66
N LEU A 116 -5.99 9.51 -4.39
CA LEU A 116 -4.83 10.08 -3.68
C LEU A 116 -3.65 9.09 -3.64
N LEU A 117 -3.93 7.81 -3.33
CA LEU A 117 -2.91 6.77 -3.33
C LEU A 117 -2.33 6.57 -4.74
N MET A 118 -3.18 6.50 -5.77
CA MET A 118 -2.74 6.33 -7.15
C MET A 118 -1.90 7.51 -7.63
N ASP A 119 -2.37 8.74 -7.45
CA ASP A 119 -1.74 9.96 -7.95
C ASP A 119 -0.44 10.31 -7.22
N GLN A 120 -0.44 10.23 -5.88
CA GLN A 120 0.69 10.71 -5.10
C GLN A 120 1.76 9.64 -4.83
N ILE A 121 1.43 8.36 -4.95
CA ILE A 121 2.34 7.25 -4.59
C ILE A 121 2.54 6.30 -5.77
N VAL A 122 1.50 5.60 -6.22
CA VAL A 122 1.63 4.51 -7.21
C VAL A 122 2.21 5.01 -8.52
N SER A 123 1.72 6.14 -9.05
CA SER A 123 2.19 6.75 -10.31
C SER A 123 3.67 7.15 -10.32
N ARG A 124 4.30 7.20 -9.15
CA ARG A 124 5.72 7.57 -8.97
C ARG A 124 6.64 6.36 -8.82
N CYS A 125 6.08 5.16 -8.84
CA CYS A 125 6.81 3.93 -8.54
C CYS A 125 6.95 3.05 -9.77
N ASP A 126 8.06 2.33 -9.86
CA ASP A 126 8.31 1.35 -10.91
C ASP A 126 7.52 0.06 -10.67
N PHE A 127 7.29 -0.31 -9.40
CA PHE A 127 6.46 -1.44 -8.97
C PHE A 127 6.08 -1.34 -7.49
N GLY A 128 5.19 -2.20 -7.04
CA GLY A 128 4.74 -2.19 -5.66
C GLY A 128 4.34 -3.54 -5.10
N ILE A 129 4.20 -3.56 -3.78
CA ILE A 129 3.75 -4.70 -2.99
C ILE A 129 2.59 -4.23 -2.13
N ASP A 130 1.44 -4.88 -2.27
CA ASP A 130 0.26 -4.63 -1.45
C ASP A 130 0.04 -5.80 -0.50
N LEU A 131 0.21 -5.56 0.80
CA LEU A 131 0.17 -6.57 1.84
C LEU A 131 -1.26 -6.77 2.33
N HIS A 132 -1.74 -8.00 2.18
CA HIS A 132 -3.03 -8.44 2.67
C HIS A 132 -2.88 -9.64 3.61
N SER A 133 -3.85 -9.87 4.47
CA SER A 133 -4.01 -11.12 5.19
C SER A 133 -5.33 -11.80 4.82
N ALA A 134 -5.64 -12.91 5.48
CA ALA A 134 -6.95 -13.53 5.34
C ALA A 134 -8.04 -12.63 5.94
N ALA A 135 -9.26 -12.72 5.43
CA ALA A 135 -10.43 -12.14 6.07
C ALA A 135 -10.58 -12.65 7.51
N ALA A 136 -11.33 -11.92 8.34
CA ALA A 136 -11.57 -12.27 9.73
C ALA A 136 -11.91 -13.77 9.92
N ASN A 137 -11.31 -14.38 10.93
CA ASN A 137 -11.47 -15.81 11.28
C ASN A 137 -11.02 -16.81 10.20
N ARG A 138 -10.11 -16.40 9.30
CA ARG A 138 -9.54 -17.27 8.28
C ARG A 138 -8.02 -17.26 8.34
N THR A 139 -7.41 -18.38 7.96
CA THR A 139 -5.96 -18.52 7.81
C THR A 139 -5.61 -18.71 6.34
N ASN A 140 -4.59 -18.03 5.88
CA ASN A 140 -3.99 -18.25 4.55
C ASN A 140 -2.55 -18.72 4.71
N LEU A 141 -2.14 -19.63 3.83
CA LEU A 141 -0.73 -19.89 3.62
C LEU A 141 -0.07 -18.62 3.03
N PRO A 142 1.15 -18.24 3.46
CA PRO A 142 1.88 -17.14 2.86
C PRO A 142 2.01 -17.32 1.35
N GLN A 143 1.60 -16.31 0.60
CA GLN A 143 1.48 -16.39 -0.86
C GLN A 143 1.64 -15.03 -1.53
N VAL A 144 2.13 -15.03 -2.77
CA VAL A 144 2.12 -13.87 -3.65
C VAL A 144 1.09 -14.07 -4.75
N ARG A 145 0.26 -13.08 -5.01
CA ARG A 145 -0.70 -13.08 -6.12
C ARG A 145 -0.23 -12.15 -7.22
N ILE A 146 -0.07 -12.67 -8.42
CA ILE A 146 0.41 -11.93 -9.59
C ILE A 146 -0.58 -11.95 -10.75
N SER A 147 -0.36 -11.02 -11.70
CA SER A 147 -1.01 -11.07 -13.00
C SER A 147 -0.37 -12.17 -13.86
N PRO A 148 -1.16 -13.00 -14.55
CA PRO A 148 -0.60 -14.05 -15.43
C PRO A 148 0.08 -13.49 -16.69
N LYS A 149 -0.18 -12.23 -17.04
CA LYS A 149 0.26 -11.61 -18.30
C LYS A 149 1.57 -10.82 -18.20
N ASN A 150 2.12 -10.65 -16.99
CA ASN A 150 3.32 -9.83 -16.80
C ASN A 150 4.48 -10.70 -16.26
N PRO A 151 5.50 -11.01 -17.07
CA PRO A 151 6.63 -11.84 -16.66
C PRO A 151 7.48 -11.18 -15.58
N GLU A 152 7.53 -9.84 -15.52
CA GLU A 152 8.28 -9.11 -14.51
C GLU A 152 7.66 -9.32 -13.11
N THR A 153 6.34 -9.36 -13.00
CA THR A 153 5.70 -9.67 -11.72
C THR A 153 6.01 -11.07 -11.23
N LEU A 154 6.18 -12.04 -12.14
CA LEU A 154 6.62 -13.40 -11.77
C LEU A 154 8.07 -13.41 -11.26
N ARG A 155 8.97 -12.67 -11.91
CA ARG A 155 10.34 -12.49 -11.45
C ARG A 155 10.40 -11.89 -10.05
N LEU A 156 9.65 -10.81 -9.81
CA LEU A 156 9.56 -10.14 -8.51
C LEU A 156 8.95 -11.05 -7.44
N ALA A 157 7.91 -11.83 -7.78
CA ALA A 157 7.30 -12.78 -6.85
C ALA A 157 8.28 -13.88 -6.39
N ARG A 158 9.14 -14.35 -7.30
CA ARG A 158 10.21 -15.31 -6.94
C ARG A 158 11.24 -14.70 -6.00
N VAL A 159 11.63 -13.44 -6.23
CA VAL A 159 12.54 -12.68 -5.34
C VAL A 159 11.91 -12.45 -3.97
N PHE A 160 10.60 -12.20 -3.92
CA PHE A 160 9.87 -12.04 -2.66
C PHE A 160 9.91 -13.30 -1.78
N GLY A 161 9.96 -14.49 -2.38
CA GLY A 161 10.27 -15.74 -1.69
C GLY A 161 9.14 -16.35 -0.86
N ALA A 162 7.88 -15.96 -1.07
CA ALA A 162 6.76 -16.66 -0.45
C ALA A 162 6.63 -18.10 -0.99
N PRO A 163 6.19 -19.08 -0.15
CA PRO A 163 6.14 -20.48 -0.53
C PRO A 163 5.20 -20.79 -1.70
N VAL A 164 4.22 -19.92 -1.94
CA VAL A 164 3.23 -20.11 -3.02
C VAL A 164 3.14 -18.85 -3.87
N ILE A 165 3.17 -19.03 -5.19
CA ILE A 165 2.88 -17.98 -6.18
C ILE A 165 1.59 -18.36 -6.90
N LEU A 166 0.56 -17.51 -6.77
CA LEU A 166 -0.73 -17.69 -7.42
C LEU A 166 -0.90 -16.72 -8.57
N THR A 167 -1.21 -17.26 -9.73
CA THR A 167 -1.72 -16.44 -10.85
C THR A 167 -3.24 -16.37 -10.76
N SER A 168 -3.80 -15.20 -10.86
CA SER A 168 -5.25 -15.03 -10.82
C SER A 168 -5.69 -13.83 -11.66
N LYS A 169 -6.91 -13.91 -12.20
CA LYS A 169 -7.54 -12.81 -12.91
C LYS A 169 -7.52 -11.54 -12.03
N LEU A 170 -7.21 -10.42 -12.64
CA LEU A 170 -7.31 -9.12 -12.00
C LEU A 170 -8.79 -8.80 -11.74
N ARG A 171 -9.07 -8.19 -10.60
CA ARG A 171 -10.44 -7.80 -10.21
C ARG A 171 -10.65 -6.32 -10.48
N ASP A 172 -11.79 -5.99 -11.06
CA ASP A 172 -12.17 -4.60 -11.32
C ASP A 172 -12.16 -3.78 -10.03
N GLY A 173 -11.64 -2.57 -10.13
CA GLY A 173 -11.51 -1.65 -9.00
C GLY A 173 -10.47 -2.03 -7.95
N SER A 174 -9.65 -3.08 -8.16
CA SER A 174 -8.57 -3.43 -7.25
C SER A 174 -7.31 -2.60 -7.51
N LEU A 175 -6.52 -2.34 -6.45
CA LEU A 175 -5.22 -1.69 -6.58
C LEU A 175 -4.32 -2.44 -7.58
N ARG A 176 -4.31 -3.78 -7.53
CA ARG A 176 -3.50 -4.62 -8.42
C ARG A 176 -3.86 -4.50 -9.91
N LEU A 177 -5.11 -4.13 -10.24
CA LEU A 177 -5.50 -3.88 -11.64
C LEU A 177 -5.11 -2.47 -12.08
N ALA A 178 -5.21 -1.50 -11.15
CA ALA A 178 -5.00 -0.09 -11.44
C ALA A 178 -3.52 0.31 -11.47
N ALA A 179 -2.66 -0.40 -10.74
CA ALA A 179 -1.21 -0.22 -10.73
C ALA A 179 -0.54 -1.02 -11.85
#